data_ae475ad8a7dffb8e0b6ba589d029d696
#
_entry.id   ae475ad8a7dffb8e0b6ba589d029d696
#
_cell.length_a   1.000
_cell.length_b   1.000
_cell.length_c   1.000
_cell.angle_alpha   90.00
_cell.angle_beta   90.00
_cell.angle_gamma   90.00
#
_symmetry.space_group_name_H-M   'P 1'
#
loop_
_entity.id
_entity.type
_entity.pdbx_description
1 polymer ?
#
loop_
_entity_poly.entity_id
_entity_poly.type
_entity_poly.pdbx_seq_one_letter_code
_entity_poly.pdbx_strand_id
1 'polypeptide(L)'
;SDIVLPAASWYEKTDLNSTDLHSFIHPLAQAIAPVWESKTDWDIFKQIARKTSELAEEYLAEPQKDIVAAPLAHDTPDEVTQPHIQDWYHGEVEAIPGKTMHKLAVVDRDYTKIYEKFITLGNNICKSGLSAHGNQFDCADVYQEMIESNHFPVREIGGEIYPSLEEDVDAANAVLLLSSLTNGKRTVRAYENM
;
A
#
# COMPACT_ATOMS: atom_id res chain seq x y z
N SER A 1 -16.29 21.86 -8.89
CA SER A 1 -15.22 21.51 -7.92
C SER A 1 -14.45 22.75 -7.56
N ASP A 2 -14.14 22.93 -6.29
CA ASP A 2 -13.36 24.09 -5.81
C ASP A 2 -11.85 23.85 -6.00
N ILE A 3 -11.45 22.57 -6.07
CA ILE A 3 -10.06 22.15 -6.31
C ILE A 3 -10.07 21.10 -7.42
N VAL A 4 -9.21 21.28 -8.42
CA VAL A 4 -8.99 20.36 -9.53
C VAL A 4 -7.51 20.00 -9.56
N LEU A 5 -7.20 18.71 -9.51
CA LEU A 5 -5.85 18.18 -9.60
C LEU A 5 -5.73 17.42 -10.94
N PRO A 6 -5.10 18.03 -11.97
CA PRO A 6 -4.97 17.39 -13.26
C PRO A 6 -4.00 16.20 -13.17
N ALA A 7 -4.48 15.00 -13.51
CA ALA A 7 -3.68 13.78 -13.51
C ALA A 7 -3.04 13.55 -14.89
N ALA A 8 -1.82 13.03 -14.88
CA ALA A 8 -1.11 12.61 -16.07
C ALA A 8 -1.81 11.44 -16.79
N SER A 9 -1.77 11.45 -18.12
CA SER A 9 -2.30 10.37 -18.95
C SER A 9 -1.36 9.16 -18.97
N TRP A 10 -1.81 8.06 -19.57
CA TRP A 10 -1.04 6.81 -19.69
C TRP A 10 0.35 6.97 -20.34
N TYR A 11 0.51 7.93 -21.26
CA TYR A 11 1.79 8.19 -21.92
C TYR A 11 2.73 9.10 -21.11
N GLU A 12 2.22 9.72 -20.07
CA GLU A 12 2.89 10.74 -19.29
C GLU A 12 3.35 10.24 -17.92
N LYS A 13 3.16 8.96 -17.61
CA LYS A 13 3.55 8.36 -16.33
C LYS A 13 4.10 6.94 -16.50
N THR A 14 4.84 6.48 -15.50
CA THR A 14 5.17 5.07 -15.33
C THR A 14 4.07 4.40 -14.50
N ASP A 15 3.58 3.26 -14.96
CA ASP A 15 2.49 2.53 -14.32
C ASP A 15 2.56 1.04 -14.62
N LEU A 16 1.64 0.27 -14.06
CA LEU A 16 1.44 -1.14 -14.32
C LEU A 16 0.04 -1.37 -14.88
N ASN A 17 -0.06 -2.21 -15.89
CA ASN A 17 -1.34 -2.62 -16.45
C ASN A 17 -1.53 -4.12 -16.30
N SER A 18 -2.67 -4.50 -15.76
CA SER A 18 -3.13 -5.90 -15.68
C SER A 18 -4.59 -5.96 -16.09
N THR A 19 -5.04 -7.12 -16.56
CA THR A 19 -6.45 -7.36 -16.88
C THR A 19 -6.91 -8.69 -16.27
N ASP A 20 -8.19 -8.81 -16.03
CA ASP A 20 -8.79 -10.05 -15.51
C ASP A 20 -8.81 -11.18 -16.56
N LEU A 21 -8.49 -10.87 -17.81
CA LEU A 21 -8.52 -11.83 -18.93
C LEU A 21 -7.24 -12.66 -19.06
N HIS A 22 -6.15 -12.26 -18.42
CA HIS A 22 -4.86 -12.97 -18.45
C HIS A 22 -4.02 -12.61 -17.21
N SER A 23 -3.03 -13.46 -16.91
CA SER A 23 -2.12 -13.31 -15.76
C SER A 23 -0.89 -12.44 -16.04
N PHE A 24 -0.83 -11.75 -17.18
CA PHE A 24 0.32 -10.90 -17.50
C PHE A 24 0.19 -9.52 -16.86
N ILE A 25 1.31 -9.02 -16.33
CA ILE A 25 1.47 -7.64 -15.89
C ILE A 25 2.37 -6.95 -16.89
N HIS A 26 1.92 -5.82 -17.41
CA HIS A 26 2.65 -5.01 -18.37
C HIS A 26 3.13 -3.73 -17.72
N PRO A 27 4.45 -3.51 -17.58
CA PRO A 27 4.96 -2.19 -17.21
C PRO A 27 4.70 -1.21 -18.34
N LEU A 28 4.19 -0.04 -17.99
CA LEU A 28 4.01 1.10 -18.88
C LEU A 28 5.10 2.10 -18.57
N ALA A 29 6.03 2.28 -19.49
CA ALA A 29 7.07 3.30 -19.37
C ALA A 29 6.54 4.66 -19.85
N GLN A 30 6.90 5.71 -19.12
CA GLN A 30 6.62 7.08 -19.53
C GLN A 30 7.23 7.38 -20.91
N ALA A 31 6.41 7.81 -21.85
CA ALA A 31 6.82 8.14 -23.21
C ALA A 31 7.10 9.65 -23.41
N ILE A 32 6.37 10.50 -22.71
CA ILE A 32 6.51 11.97 -22.72
C ILE A 32 6.36 12.52 -21.32
N ALA A 33 6.94 13.67 -21.05
CA ALA A 33 6.72 14.36 -19.77
C ALA A 33 5.26 14.81 -19.64
N PRO A 34 4.68 14.84 -18.41
CA PRO A 34 3.36 15.39 -18.18
C PRO A 34 3.22 16.80 -18.74
N VAL A 35 2.10 17.05 -19.43
CA VAL A 35 1.87 18.35 -20.05
C VAL A 35 1.17 19.31 -19.09
N TRP A 36 1.44 20.60 -19.23
CA TRP A 36 0.91 21.70 -18.39
C TRP A 36 1.17 21.46 -16.90
N GLU A 37 0.15 21.49 -16.09
CA GLU A 37 0.19 21.30 -14.65
C GLU A 37 -0.14 19.84 -14.23
N SER A 38 -0.33 18.94 -15.21
CA SER A 38 -0.63 17.55 -14.90
C SER A 38 0.55 16.86 -14.19
N LYS A 39 0.22 15.98 -13.26
CA LYS A 39 1.19 15.21 -12.48
C LYS A 39 0.76 13.76 -12.41
N THR A 40 1.72 12.88 -12.18
CA THR A 40 1.39 11.47 -11.91
C THR A 40 0.56 11.36 -10.63
N ASP A 41 -0.28 10.34 -10.52
CA ASP A 41 -1.04 10.09 -9.29
C ASP A 41 -0.10 10.00 -8.08
N TRP A 42 1.05 9.35 -8.27
CA TRP A 42 2.09 9.27 -7.25
C TRP A 42 2.56 10.64 -6.77
N ASP A 43 2.89 11.53 -7.69
CA ASP A 43 3.35 12.89 -7.36
C ASP A 43 2.26 13.75 -6.72
N ILE A 44 1.01 13.59 -7.14
CA ILE A 44 -0.13 14.27 -6.53
C ILE A 44 -0.22 13.89 -5.05
N PHE A 45 -0.30 12.59 -4.75
CA PHE A 45 -0.43 12.12 -3.37
C PHE A 45 0.84 12.38 -2.55
N LYS A 46 2.03 12.29 -3.15
CA LYS A 46 3.30 12.64 -2.50
C LYS A 46 3.31 14.13 -2.06
N GLN A 47 2.84 15.03 -2.91
CA GLN A 47 2.77 16.45 -2.57
C GLN A 47 1.70 16.73 -1.50
N ILE A 48 0.55 16.06 -1.54
CA ILE A 48 -0.45 16.14 -0.49
C ILE A 48 0.13 15.67 0.85
N ALA A 49 0.80 14.52 0.85
CA ALA A 49 1.44 13.98 2.05
C ALA A 49 2.49 14.93 2.62
N ARG A 50 3.32 15.52 1.75
CA ARG A 50 4.33 16.53 2.15
C ARG A 50 3.66 17.74 2.77
N LYS A 51 2.67 18.32 2.09
CA LYS A 51 1.98 19.51 2.60
C LYS A 51 1.23 19.25 3.91
N THR A 52 0.68 18.05 4.05
CA THR A 52 0.04 17.64 5.31
C THR A 52 1.05 17.57 6.45
N SER A 53 2.24 16.99 6.22
CA SER A 53 3.30 16.95 7.25
C SER A 53 3.79 18.35 7.64
N GLU A 54 4.00 19.24 6.67
CA GLU A 54 4.39 20.63 6.93
C GLU A 54 3.35 21.38 7.78
N LEU A 55 2.07 21.24 7.45
CA LEU A 55 0.98 21.85 8.21
C LEU A 55 0.83 21.21 9.58
N ALA A 56 1.09 19.91 9.68
CA ALA A 56 1.02 19.22 10.97
C ALA A 56 2.10 19.71 11.95
N GLU A 57 3.28 20.11 11.48
CA GLU A 57 4.30 20.74 12.35
C GLU A 57 3.77 22.02 13.02
N GLU A 58 2.90 22.76 12.34
CA GLU A 58 2.31 24.01 12.87
C GLU A 58 1.06 23.75 13.73
N TYR A 59 0.17 22.84 13.28
CA TYR A 59 -1.17 22.68 13.86
C TYR A 59 -1.37 21.41 14.68
N LEU A 60 -0.55 20.38 14.48
CA LEU A 60 -0.68 19.05 15.07
C LEU A 60 0.71 18.47 15.47
N ALA A 61 1.58 19.31 16.06
CA ALA A 61 2.96 18.94 16.39
C ALA A 61 3.05 17.77 17.38
N GLU A 62 2.03 17.59 18.24
CA GLU A 62 1.96 16.47 19.17
C GLU A 62 1.16 15.31 18.57
N PRO A 63 1.55 14.05 18.86
CA PRO A 63 0.78 12.88 18.42
C PRO A 63 -0.70 12.96 18.84
N GLN A 64 -1.57 12.69 17.89
CA GLN A 64 -3.02 12.70 18.10
C GLN A 64 -3.53 11.29 18.36
N LYS A 65 -4.47 11.15 19.28
CA LYS A 65 -5.17 9.88 19.50
C LYS A 65 -6.28 9.71 18.49
N ASP A 66 -6.14 8.68 17.69
CA ASP A 66 -7.10 8.31 16.64
C ASP A 66 -7.74 6.95 16.94
N ILE A 67 -8.98 6.79 16.48
CA ILE A 67 -9.66 5.49 16.53
C ILE A 67 -9.55 4.84 15.16
N VAL A 68 -8.97 3.63 15.14
CA VAL A 68 -8.92 2.78 13.94
C VAL A 68 -9.85 1.60 14.11
N ALA A 69 -10.60 1.28 13.06
CA ALA A 69 -11.41 0.08 12.97
C ALA A 69 -10.68 -0.94 12.09
N ALA A 70 -10.30 -2.07 12.68
CA ALA A 70 -9.84 -3.19 11.87
C ALA A 70 -11.05 -3.80 11.13
N PRO A 71 -10.97 -4.01 9.81
CA PRO A 71 -12.04 -4.65 9.06
C PRO A 71 -12.26 -6.08 9.55
N LEU A 72 -13.46 -6.60 9.35
CA LEU A 72 -13.77 -8.01 9.62
C LEU A 72 -12.97 -8.87 8.63
N ALA A 73 -12.35 -9.92 9.14
CA ALA A 73 -11.73 -10.93 8.31
C ALA A 73 -12.81 -11.92 7.84
N HIS A 74 -12.88 -12.12 6.53
CA HIS A 74 -13.73 -13.15 5.93
C HIS A 74 -12.85 -14.31 5.50
N ASP A 75 -13.21 -15.53 5.91
CA ASP A 75 -12.41 -16.72 5.65
C ASP A 75 -12.56 -17.21 4.20
N THR A 76 -13.70 -16.90 3.56
CA THR A 76 -13.97 -17.35 2.20
C THR A 76 -14.64 -16.25 1.34
N PRO A 77 -14.47 -16.30 0.01
CA PRO A 77 -15.21 -15.42 -0.91
C PRO A 77 -16.72 -15.56 -0.78
N ASP A 78 -17.21 -16.75 -0.41
CA ASP A 78 -18.65 -17.01 -0.25
C ASP A 78 -19.26 -16.19 0.89
N GLU A 79 -18.52 -15.96 1.97
CA GLU A 79 -18.96 -15.08 3.06
C GLU A 79 -19.12 -13.64 2.61
N VAL A 80 -18.23 -13.16 1.72
CA VAL A 80 -18.29 -11.80 1.18
C VAL A 80 -19.43 -11.63 0.17
N THR A 81 -19.78 -12.69 -0.56
CA THR A 81 -20.79 -12.67 -1.63
C THR A 81 -22.19 -13.07 -1.17
N GLN A 82 -22.36 -13.47 0.08
CA GLN A 82 -23.66 -13.84 0.60
C GLN A 82 -24.65 -12.67 0.57
N PRO A 83 -25.87 -12.88 0.11
CA PRO A 83 -26.88 -11.82 0.04
C PRO A 83 -27.36 -11.35 1.42
N HIS A 84 -26.97 -12.05 2.48
CA HIS A 84 -27.35 -11.75 3.85
C HIS A 84 -26.17 -11.94 4.78
N ILE A 85 -25.47 -10.83 5.05
CA ILE A 85 -24.46 -10.79 6.12
C ILE A 85 -25.19 -10.57 7.43
N GLN A 86 -25.02 -11.47 8.38
CA GLN A 86 -25.60 -11.33 9.73
C GLN A 86 -25.04 -10.08 10.39
N ASP A 87 -25.93 -9.22 10.85
CA ASP A 87 -25.58 -7.90 11.33
C ASP A 87 -25.73 -7.81 12.86
N TRP A 88 -24.60 -7.64 13.54
CA TRP A 88 -24.57 -7.39 14.98
C TRP A 88 -25.29 -6.09 15.37
N TYR A 89 -25.26 -5.08 14.51
CA TYR A 89 -25.89 -3.78 14.78
C TYR A 89 -27.41 -3.86 14.83
N HIS A 90 -28.01 -4.73 14.05
CA HIS A 90 -29.44 -5.01 14.09
C HIS A 90 -29.81 -6.16 15.06
N GLY A 91 -28.84 -6.68 15.80
CA GLY A 91 -29.07 -7.71 16.81
C GLY A 91 -29.27 -9.11 16.27
N GLU A 92 -28.91 -9.36 15.02
CA GLU A 92 -29.01 -10.69 14.40
C GLU A 92 -28.00 -11.69 14.97
N VAL A 93 -26.85 -11.17 15.44
CA VAL A 93 -25.80 -11.94 16.09
C VAL A 93 -25.22 -11.17 17.26
N GLU A 94 -24.57 -11.86 18.19
CA GLU A 94 -23.83 -11.25 19.27
C GLU A 94 -22.67 -10.41 18.75
N ALA A 95 -22.45 -9.22 19.33
CA ALA A 95 -21.36 -8.32 18.97
C ALA A 95 -20.02 -8.83 19.55
N ILE A 96 -19.23 -9.51 18.72
CA ILE A 96 -17.91 -10.01 19.10
C ILE A 96 -16.83 -9.27 18.31
N PRO A 97 -15.99 -8.41 18.96
CA PRO A 97 -14.95 -7.64 18.28
C PRO A 97 -13.99 -8.50 17.47
N GLY A 98 -13.82 -8.18 16.19
CA GLY A 98 -12.97 -8.90 15.25
C GLY A 98 -13.61 -10.15 14.60
N LYS A 99 -14.86 -10.48 14.97
CA LYS A 99 -15.62 -11.57 14.35
C LYS A 99 -16.91 -11.07 13.70
N THR A 100 -17.86 -10.63 14.52
CA THR A 100 -19.16 -10.14 14.04
C THR A 100 -19.24 -8.61 14.03
N MET A 101 -18.35 -7.93 14.74
CA MET A 101 -18.21 -6.47 14.72
C MET A 101 -16.74 -6.05 14.52
N HIS A 102 -16.54 -4.83 14.02
CA HIS A 102 -15.20 -4.27 13.87
C HIS A 102 -14.48 -4.15 15.22
N LYS A 103 -13.19 -4.52 15.24
CA LYS A 103 -12.34 -4.27 16.39
C LYS A 103 -11.84 -2.83 16.36
N LEU A 104 -12.19 -2.05 17.35
CA LEU A 104 -11.70 -0.69 17.51
C LEU A 104 -10.43 -0.68 18.36
N ALA A 105 -9.47 0.14 17.97
CA ALA A 105 -8.25 0.39 18.72
C ALA A 105 -7.94 1.89 18.71
N VAL A 106 -7.45 2.41 19.83
CA VAL A 106 -6.89 3.76 19.90
C VAL A 106 -5.42 3.67 19.55
N VAL A 107 -4.98 4.49 18.61
CA VAL A 107 -3.58 4.59 18.18
C VAL A 107 -3.09 6.02 18.29
N ASP A 108 -1.83 6.20 18.63
CA ASP A 108 -1.18 7.50 18.58
C ASP A 108 -0.65 7.71 17.15
N ARG A 109 -1.07 8.80 16.50
CA ARG A 109 -0.66 9.19 15.17
C ARG A 109 0.15 10.47 15.21
N ASP A 110 1.37 10.39 14.70
CA ASP A 110 2.23 11.54 14.40
C ASP A 110 1.99 11.98 12.96
N TYR A 111 1.21 13.03 12.79
CA TYR A 111 0.87 13.60 11.50
C TYR A 111 2.03 14.32 10.82
N THR A 112 3.07 14.71 11.58
CA THR A 112 4.30 15.30 11.01
C THR A 112 5.09 14.30 10.16
N LYS A 113 4.83 12.99 10.35
CA LYS A 113 5.52 11.88 9.67
C LYS A 113 4.76 11.30 8.47
N ILE A 114 3.67 11.91 8.02
CA ILE A 114 2.88 11.38 6.90
C ILE A 114 3.70 11.29 5.61
N TYR A 115 4.45 12.34 5.28
CA TYR A 115 5.30 12.35 4.10
C TYR A 115 6.37 11.24 4.15
N GLU A 116 7.08 11.14 5.26
CA GLU A 116 8.10 10.12 5.47
C GLU A 116 7.53 8.71 5.30
N LYS A 117 6.36 8.45 5.90
CA LYS A 117 5.68 7.15 5.79
C LYS A 117 5.13 6.88 4.39
N PHE A 118 4.72 7.92 3.66
CA PHE A 118 4.22 7.78 2.30
C PHE A 118 5.30 7.29 1.33
N ILE A 119 6.50 7.89 1.42
CA ILE A 119 7.62 7.57 0.52
C ILE A 119 8.50 6.43 1.02
N THR A 120 8.14 5.74 2.09
CA THR A 120 8.96 4.69 2.69
C THR A 120 8.19 3.37 2.72
N LEU A 121 8.79 2.34 2.18
CA LEU A 121 8.26 0.99 2.32
C LEU A 121 8.61 0.46 3.72
N GLY A 122 7.61 0.44 4.62
CA GLY A 122 7.79 0.01 6.00
C GLY A 122 8.20 -1.46 6.14
N ASN A 123 8.86 -1.79 7.24
CA ASN A 123 9.38 -3.14 7.50
C ASN A 123 8.32 -4.19 7.91
N ASN A 124 7.04 -3.84 7.95
CA ASN A 124 5.97 -4.81 8.21
C ASN A 124 5.91 -5.88 7.13
N ILE A 125 6.21 -5.53 5.88
CA ILE A 125 6.29 -6.49 4.76
C ILE A 125 7.39 -7.52 5.02
N CYS A 126 8.54 -7.09 5.55
CA CYS A 126 9.62 -7.99 5.93
C CYS A 126 9.23 -8.91 7.09
N LYS A 127 8.54 -8.38 8.10
CA LYS A 127 8.19 -9.11 9.34
C LYS A 127 6.99 -10.04 9.19
N SER A 128 5.98 -9.61 8.47
CA SER A 128 4.68 -10.30 8.38
C SER A 128 4.40 -10.87 6.99
N GLY A 129 5.24 -10.55 6.00
CA GLY A 129 5.01 -10.90 4.61
C GLY A 129 3.80 -10.16 4.00
N LEU A 130 3.38 -10.63 2.84
CA LEU A 130 2.16 -10.19 2.16
C LEU A 130 1.10 -11.28 2.22
N SER A 131 -0.12 -10.88 2.42
CA SER A 131 -1.28 -11.77 2.38
C SER A 131 -2.18 -11.41 1.20
N ALA A 132 -2.48 -12.37 0.35
CA ALA A 132 -3.38 -12.17 -0.78
C ALA A 132 -4.16 -13.46 -1.06
N HIS A 133 -5.48 -13.35 -1.21
CA HIS A 133 -6.37 -14.46 -1.56
C HIS A 133 -6.19 -15.71 -0.66
N GLY A 134 -6.03 -15.49 0.66
CA GLY A 134 -5.83 -16.58 1.63
C GLY A 134 -4.40 -17.16 1.67
N ASN A 135 -3.50 -16.69 0.82
CA ASN A 135 -2.11 -17.12 0.81
C ASN A 135 -1.22 -16.11 1.54
N GLN A 136 -0.26 -16.62 2.30
CA GLN A 136 0.76 -15.83 2.98
C GLN A 136 2.09 -15.96 2.23
N PHE A 137 2.70 -14.83 1.89
CA PHE A 137 3.99 -14.77 1.18
C PHE A 137 5.06 -14.15 2.08
N ASP A 138 6.12 -14.89 2.33
CA ASP A 138 7.32 -14.35 2.96
C ASP A 138 8.05 -13.42 1.98
N CYS A 139 8.37 -12.21 2.44
CA CYS A 139 8.97 -11.16 1.64
C CYS A 139 10.33 -10.70 2.17
N ALA A 140 10.85 -11.33 3.21
CA ALA A 140 12.04 -10.87 3.90
C ALA A 140 13.28 -10.83 3.00
N ASP A 141 13.48 -11.85 2.18
CA ASP A 141 14.62 -11.95 1.25
C ASP A 141 14.58 -10.85 0.17
N VAL A 142 13.39 -10.60 -0.40
CA VAL A 142 13.22 -9.56 -1.43
C VAL A 142 13.35 -8.17 -0.83
N TYR A 143 12.81 -7.97 0.37
CA TYR A 143 12.93 -6.70 1.08
C TYR A 143 14.40 -6.36 1.37
N GLN A 144 15.18 -7.36 1.79
CA GLN A 144 16.60 -7.20 2.03
C GLN A 144 17.36 -6.91 0.73
N GLU A 145 17.02 -7.59 -0.36
CA GLU A 145 17.58 -7.33 -1.69
C GLU A 145 17.31 -5.89 -2.16
N MET A 146 16.11 -5.35 -1.90
CA MET A 146 15.79 -3.95 -2.19
C MET A 146 16.69 -2.97 -1.43
N ILE A 147 17.06 -3.28 -0.19
CA ILE A 147 17.94 -2.45 0.63
C ILE A 147 19.40 -2.54 0.15
N GLU A 148 19.86 -3.73 -0.18
CA GLU A 148 21.27 -4.00 -0.52
C GLU A 148 21.61 -3.68 -1.97
N SER A 149 20.60 -3.70 -2.86
CA SER A 149 20.81 -3.42 -4.28
C SER A 149 20.98 -1.91 -4.52
N ASN A 150 21.99 -1.56 -5.32
CA ASN A 150 22.17 -0.17 -5.78
C ASN A 150 21.10 0.26 -6.82
N HIS A 151 20.11 -0.58 -7.08
CA HIS A 151 19.07 -0.33 -8.08
C HIS A 151 17.76 0.18 -7.46
N PHE A 152 17.68 0.22 -6.13
CA PHE A 152 16.52 0.71 -5.43
C PHE A 152 16.91 1.86 -4.48
N PRO A 153 16.20 2.99 -4.48
CA PRO A 153 16.50 4.07 -3.55
C PRO A 153 16.24 3.63 -2.12
N VAL A 154 17.08 4.08 -1.19
CA VAL A 154 16.96 3.77 0.24
C VAL A 154 17.02 5.04 1.07
N ARG A 155 16.41 4.98 2.26
CA ARG A 155 16.38 6.08 3.23
C ARG A 155 16.69 5.56 4.63
N GLU A 156 17.49 6.29 5.38
CA GLU A 156 17.74 6.02 6.79
C GLU A 156 16.74 6.80 7.67
N ILE A 157 16.05 6.09 8.55
CA ILE A 157 15.08 6.66 9.49
C ILE A 157 15.31 6.01 10.85
N GLY A 158 15.65 6.81 11.86
CA GLY A 158 15.85 6.29 13.22
C GLY A 158 16.99 5.29 13.36
N GLY A 159 17.98 5.32 12.47
CA GLY A 159 19.11 4.39 12.45
C GLY A 159 18.85 3.07 11.71
N GLU A 160 17.67 2.91 11.12
CA GLU A 160 17.31 1.77 10.26
C GLU A 160 17.19 2.22 8.80
N ILE A 161 17.54 1.34 7.86
CA ILE A 161 17.49 1.60 6.41
C ILE A 161 16.23 0.97 5.83
N TYR A 162 15.51 1.75 5.03
CA TYR A 162 14.26 1.36 4.38
C TYR A 162 14.32 1.60 2.88
N PRO A 163 13.67 0.77 2.04
CA PRO A 163 13.42 1.11 0.65
C PRO A 163 12.61 2.39 0.56
N SER A 164 13.02 3.31 -0.31
CA SER A 164 12.34 4.58 -0.56
C SER A 164 11.59 4.54 -1.89
N LEU A 165 10.41 5.13 -1.92
CA LEU A 165 9.54 5.21 -3.09
C LEU A 165 9.42 6.68 -3.50
N GLU A 166 10.47 7.21 -4.11
CA GLU A 166 10.55 8.65 -4.43
C GLU A 166 9.73 9.02 -5.67
N GLU A 167 9.65 8.11 -6.64
CA GLU A 167 8.97 8.31 -7.92
C GLU A 167 7.97 7.18 -8.22
N ASP A 168 7.11 7.37 -9.22
CA ASP A 168 6.15 6.38 -9.66
C ASP A 168 6.84 5.08 -10.15
N VAL A 169 7.99 5.20 -10.77
CA VAL A 169 8.82 4.06 -11.19
C VAL A 169 9.29 3.21 -10.01
N ASP A 170 9.62 3.83 -8.86
CA ASP A 170 10.02 3.09 -7.66
C ASP A 170 8.84 2.30 -7.11
N ALA A 171 7.64 2.91 -7.08
CA ALA A 171 6.43 2.25 -6.65
C ALA A 171 6.07 1.06 -7.58
N ALA A 172 6.17 1.24 -8.90
CA ALA A 172 5.94 0.18 -9.88
C ALA A 172 6.95 -0.97 -9.70
N ASN A 173 8.23 -0.66 -9.51
CA ASN A 173 9.27 -1.66 -9.27
C ASN A 173 9.06 -2.40 -7.94
N ALA A 174 8.64 -1.72 -6.88
CA ALA A 174 8.32 -2.36 -5.61
C ALA A 174 7.18 -3.37 -5.76
N VAL A 175 6.11 -3.02 -6.48
CA VAL A 175 5.00 -3.94 -6.77
C VAL A 175 5.50 -5.15 -7.56
N LEU A 176 6.32 -4.96 -8.60
CA LEU A 176 6.86 -6.05 -9.41
C LEU A 176 7.76 -6.99 -8.59
N LEU A 177 8.63 -6.45 -7.75
CA LEU A 177 9.54 -7.24 -6.90
C LEU A 177 8.79 -8.03 -5.82
N LEU A 178 7.75 -7.43 -5.24
CA LEU A 178 6.98 -8.03 -4.15
C LEU A 178 5.85 -8.92 -4.64
N SER A 179 5.44 -8.81 -5.90
CA SER A 179 4.34 -9.61 -6.44
C SER A 179 4.72 -11.08 -6.62
N SER A 180 3.85 -11.96 -6.18
CA SER A 180 3.98 -13.40 -6.42
C SER A 180 3.85 -13.77 -7.90
N LEU A 181 3.18 -12.94 -8.71
CA LEU A 181 2.99 -13.17 -10.14
C LEU A 181 4.25 -12.88 -10.96
N THR A 182 5.10 -11.98 -10.49
CA THR A 182 6.31 -11.52 -11.19
C THR A 182 7.60 -12.10 -10.60
N ASN A 183 7.60 -12.42 -9.32
CA ASN A 183 8.75 -13.00 -8.64
C ASN A 183 8.72 -14.52 -8.77
N GLY A 184 9.58 -15.06 -9.64
CA GLY A 184 9.67 -16.50 -9.94
C GLY A 184 9.87 -17.39 -8.73
N LYS A 185 10.68 -16.98 -7.73
CA LYS A 185 10.87 -17.74 -6.49
C LYS A 185 9.57 -17.92 -5.72
N ARG A 186 8.72 -16.90 -5.69
CA ARG A 186 7.43 -16.93 -4.98
C ARG A 186 6.39 -17.72 -5.74
N THR A 187 6.38 -17.62 -7.05
CA THR A 187 5.50 -18.43 -7.90
C THR A 187 5.79 -19.91 -7.72
N VAL A 188 7.06 -20.32 -7.70
CA VAL A 188 7.46 -21.71 -7.44
C VAL A 188 7.02 -22.16 -6.04
N ARG A 189 7.30 -21.36 -5.00
CA ARG A 189 6.88 -21.69 -3.62
C ARG A 189 5.37 -21.80 -3.48
N ALA A 190 4.61 -20.92 -4.12
CA ALA A 190 3.15 -21.00 -4.12
C ALA A 190 2.65 -22.30 -4.78
N TYR A 191 3.31 -22.69 -5.87
CA TYR A 191 2.97 -23.93 -6.58
C TYR A 191 3.34 -25.20 -5.78
N GLU A 192 4.47 -25.20 -5.09
CA GLU A 192 4.91 -26.31 -4.22
C GLU A 192 4.02 -26.51 -2.99
N ASN A 193 3.31 -25.48 -2.56
CA ASN A 193 2.42 -25.51 -1.40
C ASN A 193 0.95 -25.76 -1.74
N MET A 194 0.60 -25.93 -3.02
CA MET A 194 -0.72 -26.35 -3.47
C MET A 194 -0.87 -27.86 -3.51
#